data_f227b872f2977e25723ae7c5fb78dd40
#
_entry.id   f227b872f2977e25723ae7c5fb78dd40
#
_cell.length_a   1.000
_cell.length_b   1.000
_cell.length_c   1.000
_cell.angle_alpha   90.00
_cell.angle_beta   90.00
_cell.angle_gamma   90.00
#
_symmetry.space_group_name_H-M   'P 1'
#
loop_
_entity.id
_entity.type
_entity.pdbx_description
1 polymer ?
#
loop_
_entity_poly.entity_id
_entity_poly.type
_entity_poly.pdbx_seq_one_letter_code
_entity_poly.pdbx_strand_id
1 'polypeptide(L)'
;RLKGITKKSDLDEVVEKSLRQAAIWDELKDRLHKSALGLSGGQQQRLCIARALAVEPDVLLMDEATSALDPISTAHIEELAVKLKEEYTVIMVTHNMQQAQRIADKTAFFYLGEMVEYGNTEKIFEHPEMERTQRYISGNFG
;
A
#
# COMPACT_ATOMS: atom_id res chain seq x y z
N ARG A 1 -9.85 17.62 -11.88
CA ARG A 1 -9.97 17.15 -13.28
C ARG A 1 -8.67 16.44 -13.62
N LEU A 2 -8.68 15.13 -13.56
CA LEU A 2 -7.54 14.29 -13.79
C LEU A 2 -7.15 14.33 -15.28
N LYS A 3 -5.88 14.65 -15.59
CA LYS A 3 -5.29 14.58 -16.95
C LYS A 3 -6.11 15.29 -18.07
N GLY A 4 -6.91 16.32 -17.75
CA GLY A 4 -7.70 17.04 -18.76
C GLY A 4 -8.94 16.28 -19.27
N ILE A 5 -9.27 15.13 -18.71
CA ILE A 5 -10.47 14.35 -19.06
C ILE A 5 -11.71 15.12 -18.64
N THR A 6 -12.59 15.42 -19.61
CA THR A 6 -13.80 16.23 -19.40
C THR A 6 -15.07 15.50 -19.76
N LYS A 7 -15.02 14.48 -20.62
CA LYS A 7 -16.18 13.70 -21.00
C LYS A 7 -16.58 12.76 -19.87
N LYS A 8 -17.86 12.68 -19.56
CA LYS A 8 -18.40 11.85 -18.49
C LYS A 8 -18.12 10.36 -18.73
N SER A 9 -18.27 9.88 -19.97
CA SER A 9 -17.97 8.48 -20.33
C SER A 9 -16.53 8.08 -19.98
N ASP A 10 -15.58 8.96 -20.29
CA ASP A 10 -14.16 8.68 -20.08
C ASP A 10 -13.81 8.71 -18.58
N LEU A 11 -14.51 9.57 -17.81
CA LEU A 11 -14.38 9.59 -16.34
C LEU A 11 -14.97 8.32 -15.70
N ASP A 12 -16.13 7.84 -16.19
CA ASP A 12 -16.76 6.62 -15.70
C ASP A 12 -15.86 5.40 -15.96
N GLU A 13 -15.18 5.35 -17.12
CA GLU A 13 -14.21 4.30 -17.45
C GLU A 13 -13.00 4.34 -16.52
N VAL A 14 -12.43 5.52 -16.24
CA VAL A 14 -11.32 5.68 -15.29
C VAL A 14 -11.73 5.24 -13.88
N VAL A 15 -12.94 5.59 -13.44
CA VAL A 15 -13.47 5.18 -12.14
C VAL A 15 -13.59 3.67 -12.05
N GLU A 16 -14.21 3.03 -13.04
CA GLU A 16 -14.35 1.56 -13.05
C GLU A 16 -12.99 0.88 -13.06
N LYS A 17 -12.08 1.28 -13.96
CA LYS A 17 -10.72 0.73 -14.05
C LYS A 17 -9.99 0.80 -12.72
N SER A 18 -9.94 1.98 -12.10
CA SER A 18 -9.21 2.17 -10.84
C SER A 18 -9.83 1.42 -9.66
N LEU A 19 -11.16 1.31 -9.59
CA LEU A 19 -11.84 0.51 -8.56
C LEU A 19 -11.61 -1.00 -8.75
N ARG A 20 -11.53 -1.47 -10.00
CA ARG A 20 -11.17 -2.87 -10.31
C ARG A 20 -9.72 -3.17 -9.93
N GLN A 21 -8.78 -2.28 -10.28
CA GLN A 21 -7.37 -2.43 -9.89
C GLN A 21 -7.20 -2.48 -8.36
N ALA A 22 -7.99 -1.69 -7.62
CA ALA A 22 -8.01 -1.70 -6.16
C ALA A 22 -8.86 -2.85 -5.54
N ALA A 23 -9.35 -3.79 -6.36
CA ALA A 23 -10.16 -4.94 -5.94
C ALA A 23 -11.40 -4.55 -5.10
N ILE A 24 -12.10 -3.46 -5.44
CA ILE A 24 -13.26 -2.97 -4.69
C ILE A 24 -14.50 -2.66 -5.57
N TRP A 25 -14.39 -2.84 -6.88
CA TRP A 25 -15.48 -2.53 -7.83
C TRP A 25 -16.79 -3.22 -7.47
N ASP A 26 -16.75 -4.53 -7.24
CA ASP A 26 -17.97 -5.31 -7.01
C ASP A 26 -18.71 -4.93 -5.72
N GLU A 27 -17.99 -4.38 -4.75
CA GLU A 27 -18.57 -3.88 -3.51
C GLU A 27 -19.18 -2.46 -3.66
N LEU A 28 -18.68 -1.66 -4.63
CA LEU A 28 -19.04 -0.26 -4.75
C LEU A 28 -19.87 0.11 -5.97
N LYS A 29 -19.92 -0.72 -7.03
CA LYS A 29 -20.57 -0.40 -8.33
C LYS A 29 -22.00 0.11 -8.20
N ASP A 30 -22.79 -0.39 -7.23
CA ASP A 30 -24.17 -0.02 -7.02
C ASP A 30 -24.36 1.18 -6.06
N ARG A 31 -23.24 1.78 -5.61
CA ARG A 31 -23.27 2.89 -4.64
C ARG A 31 -22.27 4.01 -4.92
N LEU A 32 -21.81 4.16 -6.15
CA LEU A 32 -20.78 5.12 -6.56
C LEU A 32 -21.07 6.58 -6.19
N HIS A 33 -22.36 6.93 -6.07
CA HIS A 33 -22.81 8.29 -5.70
C HIS A 33 -23.13 8.46 -4.21
N LYS A 34 -22.90 7.41 -3.38
CA LYS A 34 -23.13 7.49 -1.94
C LYS A 34 -21.88 7.96 -1.21
N SER A 35 -22.06 8.50 0.00
CA SER A 35 -20.93 8.88 0.85
C SER A 35 -20.02 7.69 1.18
N ALA A 36 -18.71 7.90 1.12
CA ALA A 36 -17.71 6.91 1.51
C ALA A 36 -17.58 6.74 3.04
N LEU A 37 -18.17 7.65 3.84
CA LEU A 37 -18.12 7.56 5.31
C LEU A 37 -18.81 6.31 5.89
N GLY A 38 -19.73 5.71 5.13
CA GLY A 38 -20.39 4.47 5.52
C GLY A 38 -19.66 3.18 5.07
N LEU A 39 -18.43 3.28 4.58
CA LEU A 39 -17.58 2.15 4.23
C LEU A 39 -16.79 1.65 5.44
N SER A 40 -16.45 0.36 5.47
CA SER A 40 -15.49 -0.17 6.44
C SER A 40 -14.10 0.44 6.24
N GLY A 41 -13.23 0.37 7.26
CA GLY A 41 -11.86 0.89 7.17
C GLY A 41 -11.07 0.30 5.98
N GLY A 42 -11.15 -1.01 5.78
CA GLY A 42 -10.51 -1.68 4.65
C GLY A 42 -11.08 -1.25 3.29
N GLN A 43 -12.39 -1.00 3.20
CA GLN A 43 -13.01 -0.47 1.98
C GLN A 43 -12.57 0.97 1.72
N GLN A 44 -12.50 1.82 2.75
CA GLN A 44 -12.02 3.20 2.61
C GLN A 44 -10.56 3.23 2.15
N GLN A 45 -9.72 2.35 2.70
CA GLN A 45 -8.32 2.25 2.31
C GLN A 45 -8.15 1.81 0.85
N ARG A 46 -8.89 0.77 0.40
CA ARG A 46 -8.88 0.35 -1.01
C ARG A 46 -9.42 1.45 -1.94
N LEU A 47 -10.42 2.22 -1.49
CA LEU A 47 -10.90 3.38 -2.24
C LEU A 47 -9.84 4.48 -2.35
N CYS A 48 -9.05 4.72 -1.29
CA CYS A 48 -7.91 5.66 -1.34
C CYS A 48 -6.83 5.18 -2.34
N ILE A 49 -6.55 3.88 -2.38
CA ILE A 49 -5.65 3.29 -3.37
C ILE A 49 -6.21 3.48 -4.79
N ALA A 50 -7.50 3.16 -5.03
CA ALA A 50 -8.15 3.39 -6.32
C ALA A 50 -8.02 4.84 -6.79
N ARG A 51 -8.21 5.80 -5.88
CA ARG A 51 -8.03 7.22 -6.16
C ARG A 51 -6.60 7.56 -6.60
N ALA A 52 -5.60 6.95 -5.98
CA ALA A 52 -4.20 7.12 -6.37
C ALA A 52 -3.92 6.49 -7.74
N LEU A 53 -4.47 5.30 -8.00
CA LEU A 53 -4.32 4.60 -9.28
C LEU A 53 -4.99 5.31 -10.46
N ALA A 54 -6.07 6.07 -10.21
CA ALA A 54 -6.80 6.81 -11.25
C ALA A 54 -5.95 7.84 -12.01
N VAL A 55 -4.81 8.27 -11.47
CA VAL A 55 -3.85 9.16 -12.16
C VAL A 55 -2.75 8.40 -12.90
N GLU A 56 -2.77 7.06 -12.85
CA GLU A 56 -1.76 6.17 -13.46
C GLU A 56 -0.33 6.60 -13.06
N PRO A 57 0.03 6.50 -11.77
CA PRO A 57 1.33 6.93 -11.27
C PRO A 57 2.41 5.91 -11.65
N ASP A 58 3.65 6.36 -11.82
CA ASP A 58 4.81 5.45 -11.93
C ASP A 58 5.17 4.83 -10.57
N VAL A 59 4.91 5.57 -9.49
CA VAL A 59 5.23 5.18 -8.11
C VAL A 59 3.99 5.37 -7.23
N LEU A 60 3.58 4.30 -6.53
CA LEU A 60 2.52 4.32 -5.54
C LEU A 60 3.12 4.36 -4.14
N LEU A 61 2.83 5.44 -3.38
CA LEU A 61 3.24 5.57 -2.00
C LEU A 61 2.12 5.15 -1.05
N MET A 62 2.40 4.26 -0.13
CA MET A 62 1.47 3.74 0.87
C MET A 62 2.06 3.96 2.27
N ASP A 63 1.61 5.00 2.95
CA ASP A 63 2.08 5.34 4.28
C ASP A 63 1.14 4.74 5.33
N GLU A 64 1.66 3.79 6.11
CA GLU A 64 0.94 3.05 7.16
C GLU A 64 -0.47 2.57 6.77
N ALA A 65 -0.62 2.11 5.54
CA ALA A 65 -1.91 1.79 4.92
C ALA A 65 -2.75 0.73 5.66
N THR A 66 -2.17 0.04 6.63
CA THR A 66 -2.82 -1.05 7.38
C THR A 66 -2.85 -0.83 8.90
N SER A 67 -2.28 0.27 9.42
CA SER A 67 -2.07 0.49 10.85
C SER A 67 -3.37 0.50 11.69
N ALA A 68 -4.49 0.91 11.11
CA ALA A 68 -5.80 1.00 11.77
C ALA A 68 -6.80 -0.07 11.30
N LEU A 69 -6.33 -1.14 10.63
CA LEU A 69 -7.18 -2.17 10.06
C LEU A 69 -7.17 -3.45 10.90
N ASP A 70 -8.28 -4.19 10.84
CA ASP A 70 -8.35 -5.55 11.33
C ASP A 70 -7.48 -6.51 10.49
N PRO A 71 -7.14 -7.71 11.03
CA PRO A 71 -6.24 -8.64 10.33
C PRO A 71 -6.71 -9.07 8.94
N ILE A 72 -8.02 -9.21 8.72
CA ILE A 72 -8.58 -9.63 7.42
C ILE A 72 -8.42 -8.51 6.41
N SER A 73 -8.79 -7.28 6.78
CA SER A 73 -8.59 -6.08 5.95
C SER A 73 -7.12 -5.82 5.65
N THR A 74 -6.23 -6.07 6.62
CA THR A 74 -4.77 -5.98 6.43
C THR A 74 -4.30 -6.97 5.37
N ALA A 75 -4.72 -8.23 5.45
CA ALA A 75 -4.36 -9.24 4.46
C ALA A 75 -4.80 -8.85 3.04
N HIS A 76 -6.01 -8.31 2.88
CA HIS A 76 -6.49 -7.83 1.58
C HIS A 76 -5.64 -6.68 1.01
N ILE A 77 -5.15 -5.76 1.87
CA ILE A 77 -4.25 -4.67 1.42
C ILE A 77 -2.87 -5.22 1.05
N GLU A 78 -2.35 -6.19 1.80
CA GLU A 78 -1.08 -6.86 1.48
C GLU A 78 -1.15 -7.60 0.14
N GLU A 79 -2.19 -8.39 -0.10
CA GLU A 79 -2.43 -9.06 -1.37
C GLU A 79 -2.55 -8.07 -2.53
N LEU A 80 -3.27 -6.97 -2.30
CA LEU A 80 -3.40 -5.90 -3.29
C LEU A 80 -2.04 -5.26 -3.60
N ALA A 81 -1.22 -4.95 -2.59
CA ALA A 81 0.11 -4.38 -2.78
C ALA A 81 1.03 -5.32 -3.58
N VAL A 82 1.00 -6.63 -3.27
CA VAL A 82 1.75 -7.66 -4.02
C VAL A 82 1.31 -7.73 -5.48
N LYS A 83 0.01 -7.61 -5.76
CA LYS A 83 -0.49 -7.58 -7.13
C LYS A 83 -0.11 -6.29 -7.86
N LEU A 84 -0.22 -5.15 -7.20
CA LEU A 84 0.10 -3.86 -7.80
C LEU A 84 1.58 -3.68 -8.14
N LYS A 85 2.50 -4.34 -7.42
CA LYS A 85 3.94 -4.27 -7.73
C LYS A 85 4.32 -4.89 -9.09
N GLU A 86 3.42 -5.63 -9.73
CA GLU A 86 3.64 -6.15 -11.09
C GLU A 86 3.55 -5.03 -12.14
N GLU A 87 2.78 -3.96 -11.86
CA GLU A 87 2.54 -2.84 -12.79
C GLU A 87 3.16 -1.52 -12.30
N TYR A 88 3.35 -1.36 -10.98
CA TYR A 88 3.78 -0.11 -10.35
C TYR A 88 5.00 -0.32 -9.46
N THR A 89 5.82 0.71 -9.28
CA THR A 89 6.75 0.75 -8.16
C THR A 89 5.97 1.08 -6.89
N VAL A 90 5.81 0.11 -5.98
CA VAL A 90 5.10 0.32 -4.71
C VAL A 90 6.12 0.59 -3.60
N ILE A 91 5.98 1.72 -2.92
CA ILE A 91 6.75 2.05 -1.72
C ILE A 91 5.78 2.08 -0.55
N MET A 92 5.98 1.19 0.41
CA MET A 92 5.14 1.11 1.62
C MET A 92 5.96 1.48 2.86
N VAL A 93 5.43 2.40 3.67
CA VAL A 93 5.94 2.68 5.00
C VAL A 93 5.13 1.86 6.01
N THR A 94 5.81 1.12 6.87
CA THR A 94 5.18 0.34 7.93
C THR A 94 6.11 0.22 9.13
N HIS A 95 5.54 0.17 10.33
CA HIS A 95 6.24 -0.22 11.54
C HIS A 95 6.10 -1.72 11.85
N ASN A 96 5.35 -2.46 11.02
CA ASN A 96 5.17 -3.90 11.17
C ASN A 96 6.22 -4.67 10.35
N MET A 97 7.26 -5.14 11.05
CA MET A 97 8.35 -5.90 10.44
C MET A 97 7.89 -7.17 9.74
N GLN A 98 6.93 -7.88 10.33
CA GLN A 98 6.40 -9.12 9.73
C GLN A 98 5.68 -8.83 8.40
N GLN A 99 5.00 -7.70 8.31
CA GLN A 99 4.39 -7.24 7.06
C GLN A 99 5.47 -6.97 6.00
N ALA A 100 6.50 -6.18 6.34
CA ALA A 100 7.61 -5.90 5.43
C ALA A 100 8.27 -7.19 4.92
N GLN A 101 8.53 -8.14 5.83
CA GLN A 101 9.14 -9.44 5.49
C GLN A 101 8.28 -10.27 4.54
N ARG A 102 6.94 -10.21 4.67
CA ARG A 102 6.03 -11.00 3.82
C ARG A 102 5.88 -10.47 2.40
N ILE A 103 5.88 -9.15 2.22
CA ILE A 103 5.43 -8.56 0.94
C ILE A 103 6.48 -7.76 0.18
N ALA A 104 7.55 -7.30 0.84
CA ALA A 104 8.54 -6.44 0.23
C ALA A 104 9.66 -7.25 -0.46
N ASP A 105 10.08 -6.81 -1.65
CA ASP A 105 11.26 -7.34 -2.33
C ASP A 105 12.54 -6.74 -1.74
N LYS A 106 12.47 -5.45 -1.39
CA LYS A 106 13.56 -4.69 -0.76
C LYS A 106 13.04 -3.95 0.45
N THR A 107 13.87 -3.84 1.48
CA THR A 107 13.55 -3.12 2.72
C THR A 107 14.60 -2.05 2.99
N ALA A 108 14.13 -0.87 3.37
CA ALA A 108 14.95 0.21 3.89
C ALA A 108 14.62 0.40 5.38
N PHE A 109 15.62 0.28 6.24
CA PHE A 109 15.47 0.55 7.66
C PHE A 109 15.88 1.99 7.97
N PHE A 110 14.92 2.76 8.51
CA PHE A 110 15.13 4.14 8.95
C PHE A 110 15.11 4.23 10.47
N TYR A 111 16.02 5.03 11.01
CA TYR A 111 16.07 5.37 12.43
C TYR A 111 16.43 6.83 12.62
N LEU A 112 15.60 7.58 13.36
CA LEU A 112 15.76 9.02 13.60
C LEU A 112 16.03 9.85 12.33
N GLY A 113 15.35 9.53 11.23
CA GLY A 113 15.49 10.24 9.96
C GLY A 113 16.67 9.81 9.09
N GLU A 114 17.52 8.89 9.57
CA GLU A 114 18.65 8.34 8.82
C GLU A 114 18.30 6.96 8.26
N MET A 115 18.64 6.70 6.99
CA MET A 115 18.59 5.36 6.41
C MET A 115 19.79 4.56 6.92
N VAL A 116 19.51 3.61 7.82
CA VAL A 116 20.54 2.78 8.47
C VAL A 116 21.01 1.66 7.55
N GLU A 117 20.06 0.98 6.90
CA GLU A 117 20.34 -0.14 6.03
C GLU A 117 19.30 -0.26 4.93
N TYR A 118 19.72 -0.71 3.73
CA TYR A 118 18.85 -0.94 2.58
C TYR A 118 19.33 -2.15 1.79
N GLY A 119 18.43 -3.02 1.43
CA GLY A 119 18.78 -4.18 0.62
C GLY A 119 17.62 -5.12 0.34
N ASN A 120 17.96 -6.32 -0.13
CA ASN A 120 16.99 -7.40 -0.28
C ASN A 120 16.35 -7.72 1.08
N THR A 121 15.04 -7.88 1.11
CA THR A 121 14.27 -8.07 2.36
C THR A 121 14.75 -9.30 3.14
N GLU A 122 14.94 -10.43 2.50
CA GLU A 122 15.44 -11.65 3.12
C GLU A 122 16.79 -11.40 3.81
N LYS A 123 17.74 -10.73 3.11
CA LYS A 123 19.05 -10.39 3.67
C LYS A 123 18.95 -9.46 4.88
N ILE A 124 18.10 -8.42 4.81
CA ILE A 124 17.90 -7.46 5.91
C ILE A 124 17.36 -8.16 7.16
N PHE A 125 16.46 -9.12 7.01
CA PHE A 125 15.82 -9.80 8.14
C PHE A 125 16.64 -10.99 8.70
N GLU A 126 17.35 -11.71 7.86
CA GLU A 126 18.09 -12.92 8.28
C GLU A 126 19.57 -12.63 8.60
N HIS A 127 20.19 -11.73 7.83
CA HIS A 127 21.61 -11.41 7.90
C HIS A 127 21.89 -9.92 7.80
N PRO A 128 21.35 -9.08 8.70
CA PRO A 128 21.60 -7.65 8.68
C PRO A 128 23.09 -7.33 8.89
N GLU A 129 23.61 -6.40 8.11
CA GLU A 129 25.02 -5.97 8.20
C GLU A 129 25.21 -4.93 9.31
N MET A 130 24.16 -4.16 9.61
CA MET A 130 24.21 -3.08 10.61
C MET A 130 23.73 -3.56 11.97
N GLU A 131 24.53 -3.32 13.01
CA GLU A 131 24.17 -3.69 14.40
C GLU A 131 22.84 -3.07 14.85
N ARG A 132 22.53 -1.85 14.42
CA ARG A 132 21.26 -1.19 14.72
C ARG A 132 20.06 -1.95 14.13
N THR A 133 20.18 -2.43 12.89
CA THR A 133 19.16 -3.25 12.23
C THR A 133 18.97 -4.56 12.98
N GLN A 134 20.06 -5.23 13.36
CA GLN A 134 20.02 -6.48 14.11
C GLN A 134 19.33 -6.33 15.46
N ARG A 135 19.65 -5.27 16.22
CA ARG A 135 19.00 -4.97 17.50
C ARG A 135 17.49 -4.68 17.32
N TYR A 136 17.14 -3.95 16.27
CA TYR A 136 15.71 -3.65 15.99
C TYR A 136 14.94 -4.92 15.67
N ILE A 137 15.43 -5.78 14.78
CA ILE A 137 14.78 -7.02 14.38
C ILE A 137 14.68 -8.00 15.56
N SER A 138 15.70 -8.08 16.42
CA SER A 138 15.69 -8.95 17.61
C SER A 138 14.84 -8.43 18.78
N GLY A 139 14.22 -7.26 18.64
CA GLY A 139 13.41 -6.63 19.72
C GLY A 139 14.25 -6.05 20.87
N ASN A 140 15.57 -5.99 20.74
CA ASN A 140 16.51 -5.46 21.73
C ASN A 140 16.83 -3.97 21.53
N PHE A 141 15.83 -3.21 21.08
CA PHE A 141 15.95 -1.79 20.81
C PHE A 141 15.57 -1.00 22.07
N GLY A 142 16.56 -0.67 22.87
CA GLY A 142 16.44 0.13 24.08
C GLY A 142 17.75 0.87 24.36
#